data_6f045f95ef303768a5b3b8bf741d8d63
#
_entry.id   6f045f95ef303768a5b3b8bf741d8d63
#
_cell.length_a   1.000
_cell.length_b   1.000
_cell.length_c   1.000
_cell.angle_alpha   90.00
_cell.angle_beta   90.00
_cell.angle_gamma   90.00
#
_symmetry.space_group_name_H-M   'P 1'
#
loop_
_entity.id
_entity.type
_entity.pdbx_description
1 polymer ?
#
loop_
_entity_poly.entity_id
_entity_poly.type
_entity_poly.pdbx_seq_one_letter_code
_entity_poly.pdbx_strand_id
1 'polypeptide(L)'
;MAAALMLLALGGYATAQERLTLRIADQKGGMRSQLEAANALQNLPYDIKWAEFPAAAPLAEALNAGAVDAGIIGDAPLLFALANGAPVKAIAVDKSNPAGTAVLVSPGSTLKSGADLKGKRIATGKGSIGHFVALKALEQAGISPKEVQWVFLGPVDAKVALLNGSVDAWATWEPYTTQMVKTNEGQILVSGKGLLPGNTFLAATDSALNDPHKRAALQDYLQRLAGAERWAYANLDSYGKTLGEIIRFPAEIARAQFANRQSQWQPLAEETVAQQQTTADFYLANGLIRTRLDVKPTFDRRFSVPAAEVTP
;
A
#
# COMPACT_ATOMS: atom_id res chain seq x y z
N MET A 1 64.40 -48.81 -8.92
CA MET A 1 63.23 -48.40 -9.65
C MET A 1 62.17 -48.04 -8.63
N ALA A 2 61.98 -46.75 -8.36
CA ALA A 2 60.94 -46.23 -7.43
C ALA A 2 59.90 -45.52 -8.23
N ALA A 3 58.63 -46.02 -8.18
CA ALA A 3 57.50 -45.44 -8.84
C ALA A 3 56.85 -44.45 -7.86
N ALA A 4 56.82 -43.15 -8.18
CA ALA A 4 56.14 -42.12 -7.46
C ALA A 4 54.72 -42.06 -7.97
N LEU A 5 53.71 -42.40 -7.12
CA LEU A 5 52.29 -42.12 -7.35
C LEU A 5 52.03 -40.64 -7.03
N MET A 6 51.70 -39.85 -8.07
CA MET A 6 51.11 -38.53 -7.94
C MET A 6 49.61 -38.66 -7.72
N LEU A 7 49.10 -38.39 -6.50
CA LEU A 7 47.69 -38.18 -6.23
C LEU A 7 47.33 -36.76 -6.68
N LEU A 8 46.58 -36.66 -7.77
CA LEU A 8 45.88 -35.45 -8.17
C LEU A 8 44.67 -35.23 -7.24
N ALA A 9 44.80 -34.32 -6.29
CA ALA A 9 43.65 -33.81 -5.51
C ALA A 9 42.82 -32.92 -6.42
N LEU A 10 41.69 -33.43 -6.92
CA LEU A 10 40.62 -32.66 -7.52
C LEU A 10 39.92 -31.87 -6.41
N GLY A 11 40.42 -30.66 -6.14
CA GLY A 11 39.74 -29.69 -5.32
C GLY A 11 38.46 -29.20 -6.05
N GLY A 12 37.31 -29.77 -5.69
CA GLY A 12 36.03 -29.25 -6.14
C GLY A 12 35.84 -27.83 -5.60
N TYR A 13 36.00 -26.85 -6.45
CA TYR A 13 35.50 -25.49 -6.15
C TYR A 13 33.97 -25.57 -6.04
N ALA A 14 33.48 -25.67 -4.82
CA ALA A 14 32.06 -25.35 -4.55
C ALA A 14 31.88 -23.87 -4.90
N THR A 15 31.37 -23.58 -6.09
CA THR A 15 30.87 -22.26 -6.41
C THR A 15 29.73 -22.00 -5.43
N ALA A 16 29.93 -21.08 -4.49
CA ALA A 16 28.87 -20.60 -3.66
C ALA A 16 27.78 -20.10 -4.62
N GLN A 17 26.67 -20.83 -4.71
CA GLN A 17 25.54 -20.44 -5.51
C GLN A 17 25.06 -19.10 -4.97
N GLU A 18 25.12 -18.06 -5.79
CA GLU A 18 24.73 -16.70 -5.41
C GLU A 18 23.28 -16.76 -4.93
N ARG A 19 23.06 -16.33 -3.69
CA ARG A 19 21.76 -16.45 -3.04
C ARG A 19 20.76 -15.53 -3.75
N LEU A 20 19.57 -16.04 -4.06
CA LEU A 20 18.52 -15.25 -4.68
C LEU A 20 18.24 -14.00 -3.85
N THR A 21 18.14 -12.85 -4.49
CA THR A 21 17.75 -11.59 -3.84
C THR A 21 16.40 -11.11 -4.38
N LEU A 22 15.45 -10.87 -3.48
CA LEU A 22 14.21 -10.14 -3.74
C LEU A 22 14.40 -8.65 -3.42
N ARG A 23 14.12 -7.78 -4.38
CA ARG A 23 14.10 -6.33 -4.19
C ARG A 23 12.67 -5.91 -3.89
N ILE A 24 12.39 -5.53 -2.64
CA ILE A 24 11.04 -5.23 -2.16
C ILE A 24 10.89 -3.73 -1.91
N ALA A 25 9.92 -3.13 -2.57
CA ALA A 25 9.48 -1.75 -2.35
C ALA A 25 8.47 -1.69 -1.20
N ASP A 26 8.70 -0.83 -0.24
CA ASP A 26 7.80 -0.61 0.88
C ASP A 26 7.59 0.87 1.16
N GLN A 27 6.56 1.19 1.91
CA GLN A 27 6.36 2.50 2.51
C GLN A 27 6.69 2.41 4.00
N LYS A 28 7.16 3.51 4.56
CA LYS A 28 7.57 3.58 5.95
C LYS A 28 6.48 3.09 6.90
N GLY A 29 6.81 2.09 7.72
CA GLY A 29 5.84 1.46 8.63
C GLY A 29 4.89 0.47 7.93
N GLY A 30 5.22 0.03 6.72
CA GLY A 30 4.45 -0.95 5.96
C GLY A 30 4.84 -2.40 6.29
N MET A 31 5.05 -3.20 5.24
CA MET A 31 5.29 -4.65 5.33
C MET A 31 6.50 -5.01 6.17
N ARG A 32 7.62 -4.27 5.99
CA ARG A 32 8.87 -4.54 6.70
C ARG A 32 8.70 -4.47 8.21
N SER A 33 7.97 -3.46 8.70
CA SER A 33 7.75 -3.28 10.14
C SER A 33 7.00 -4.46 10.78
N GLN A 34 6.03 -5.04 10.07
CA GLN A 34 5.28 -6.21 10.53
C GLN A 34 6.18 -7.45 10.55
N LEU A 35 6.92 -7.68 9.45
CA LEU A 35 7.81 -8.83 9.31
C LEU A 35 8.94 -8.82 10.35
N GLU A 36 9.56 -7.67 10.60
CA GLU A 36 10.62 -7.52 11.61
C GLU A 36 10.07 -7.69 13.03
N ALA A 37 8.93 -7.05 13.35
CA ALA A 37 8.32 -7.16 14.68
C ALA A 37 7.86 -8.59 15.01
N ALA A 38 7.37 -9.32 14.02
CA ALA A 38 6.95 -10.72 14.16
C ALA A 38 8.11 -11.73 14.07
N ASN A 39 9.37 -11.28 13.93
CA ASN A 39 10.53 -12.14 13.66
C ASN A 39 10.37 -13.06 12.42
N ALA A 40 9.55 -12.65 11.46
CA ALA A 40 9.20 -13.46 10.30
C ALA A 40 10.29 -13.51 9.21
N LEU A 41 11.37 -12.75 9.36
CA LEU A 41 12.50 -12.70 8.43
C LEU A 41 13.63 -13.70 8.75
N GLN A 42 13.44 -14.55 9.77
CA GLN A 42 14.44 -15.56 10.12
C GLN A 42 14.40 -16.74 9.16
N ASN A 43 15.58 -17.33 8.90
CA ASN A 43 15.74 -18.52 8.07
C ASN A 43 15.15 -18.40 6.66
N LEU A 44 15.26 -17.19 6.06
CA LEU A 44 14.87 -16.97 4.67
C LEU A 44 15.79 -17.78 3.73
N PRO A 45 15.24 -18.48 2.73
CA PRO A 45 16.05 -19.15 1.70
C PRO A 45 16.57 -18.18 0.61
N TYR A 46 16.26 -16.90 0.72
CA TYR A 46 16.66 -15.79 -0.17
C TYR A 46 17.01 -14.57 0.68
N ASP A 47 17.66 -13.58 0.05
CA ASP A 47 17.92 -12.28 0.67
C ASP A 47 16.85 -11.27 0.27
N ILE A 48 16.57 -10.28 1.13
CA ILE A 48 15.68 -9.17 0.81
C ILE A 48 16.48 -7.88 0.78
N LYS A 49 16.39 -7.16 -0.34
CA LYS A 49 16.87 -5.79 -0.46
C LYS A 49 15.67 -4.85 -0.41
N TRP A 50 15.57 -4.12 0.68
CA TRP A 50 14.49 -3.15 0.88
C TRP A 50 14.74 -1.84 0.15
N ALA A 51 13.70 -1.29 -0.46
CA ALA A 51 13.63 0.07 -0.97
C ALA A 51 12.41 0.77 -0.34
N GLU A 52 12.66 1.78 0.50
CA GLU A 52 11.61 2.51 1.21
C GLU A 52 11.25 3.80 0.46
N PHE A 53 9.97 4.03 0.29
CA PHE A 53 9.43 5.20 -0.41
C PHE A 53 8.49 6.00 0.47
N PRO A 54 8.48 7.35 0.33
CA PRO A 54 7.63 8.22 1.16
C PRO A 54 6.15 8.19 0.73
N ALA A 55 5.86 7.71 -0.48
CA ALA A 55 4.51 7.66 -1.04
C ALA A 55 4.40 6.62 -2.17
N ALA A 56 3.17 6.32 -2.59
CA ALA A 56 2.88 5.34 -3.62
C ALA A 56 3.39 5.74 -5.03
N ALA A 57 3.46 7.04 -5.36
CA ALA A 57 3.88 7.47 -6.69
C ALA A 57 5.35 7.09 -7.01
N PRO A 58 6.36 7.45 -6.20
CA PRO A 58 7.73 7.02 -6.47
C PRO A 58 7.92 5.50 -6.35
N LEU A 59 7.13 4.81 -5.54
CA LEU A 59 7.11 3.34 -5.49
C LEU A 59 6.62 2.75 -6.82
N ALA A 60 5.53 3.30 -7.38
CA ALA A 60 5.00 2.90 -8.68
C ALA A 60 6.02 3.12 -9.81
N GLU A 61 6.77 4.23 -9.78
CA GLU A 61 7.86 4.50 -10.73
C GLU A 61 8.97 3.45 -10.61
N ALA A 62 9.36 3.05 -9.39
CA ALA A 62 10.37 2.02 -9.17
C ALA A 62 9.91 0.64 -9.68
N LEU A 63 8.63 0.30 -9.50
CA LEU A 63 8.03 -0.92 -10.08
C LEU A 63 8.04 -0.85 -11.61
N ASN A 64 7.62 0.27 -12.19
CA ASN A 64 7.57 0.46 -13.64
C ASN A 64 8.98 0.37 -14.28
N ALA A 65 9.98 0.92 -13.62
CA ALA A 65 11.37 0.86 -14.06
C ALA A 65 12.05 -0.50 -13.84
N GLY A 66 11.39 -1.47 -13.18
CA GLY A 66 12.00 -2.74 -12.79
C GLY A 66 13.13 -2.60 -11.76
N ALA A 67 13.21 -1.47 -11.06
CA ALA A 67 14.21 -1.24 -10.02
C ALA A 67 13.96 -2.11 -8.78
N VAL A 68 12.74 -2.56 -8.59
CA VAL A 68 12.29 -3.49 -7.55
C VAL A 68 11.53 -4.67 -8.18
N ASP A 69 11.41 -5.76 -7.47
CA ASP A 69 10.73 -6.98 -7.93
C ASP A 69 9.25 -6.99 -7.54
N ALA A 70 8.94 -6.48 -6.35
CA ALA A 70 7.58 -6.34 -5.85
C ALA A 70 7.46 -5.19 -4.86
N GLY A 71 6.22 -4.77 -4.57
CA GLY A 71 5.96 -3.73 -3.57
C GLY A 71 4.49 -3.60 -3.21
N ILE A 72 4.24 -2.93 -2.07
CA ILE A 72 2.88 -2.65 -1.59
C ILE A 72 2.35 -1.36 -2.22
N ILE A 73 1.19 -1.44 -2.85
CA ILE A 73 0.61 -0.30 -3.55
C ILE A 73 -0.93 -0.32 -3.42
N GLY A 74 -1.52 0.84 -3.12
CA GLY A 74 -2.98 0.99 -3.08
C GLY A 74 -3.65 0.79 -4.45
N ASP A 75 -4.94 0.54 -4.45
CA ASP A 75 -5.75 0.31 -5.66
C ASP A 75 -5.65 1.48 -6.66
N ALA A 76 -5.85 2.69 -6.19
CA ALA A 76 -5.79 3.90 -7.01
C ALA A 76 -4.40 4.11 -7.65
N PRO A 77 -3.29 4.16 -6.90
CA PRO A 77 -1.96 4.29 -7.49
C PRO A 77 -1.57 3.14 -8.43
N LEU A 78 -2.01 1.90 -8.15
CA LEU A 78 -1.77 0.78 -9.06
C LEU A 78 -2.41 1.00 -10.42
N LEU A 79 -3.65 1.51 -10.46
CA LEU A 79 -4.33 1.83 -11.72
C LEU A 79 -3.59 2.91 -12.52
N PHE A 80 -3.04 3.93 -11.87
CA PHE A 80 -2.21 4.92 -12.56
C PHE A 80 -0.94 4.30 -13.15
N ALA A 81 -0.27 3.41 -12.41
CA ALA A 81 0.90 2.70 -12.92
C ALA A 81 0.54 1.86 -14.15
N LEU A 82 -0.54 1.08 -14.08
CA LEU A 82 -1.04 0.23 -15.17
C LEU A 82 -1.47 1.04 -16.39
N ALA A 83 -2.18 2.15 -16.20
CA ALA A 83 -2.59 3.05 -17.28
C ALA A 83 -1.40 3.70 -18.00
N ASN A 84 -0.25 3.80 -17.33
CA ASN A 84 1.02 4.24 -17.90
C ASN A 84 1.91 3.10 -18.43
N GLY A 85 1.35 1.88 -18.52
CA GLY A 85 2.02 0.74 -19.12
C GLY A 85 3.02 0.02 -18.20
N ALA A 86 2.92 0.19 -16.88
CA ALA A 86 3.79 -0.51 -15.95
C ALA A 86 3.63 -2.05 -16.08
N PRO A 87 4.73 -2.81 -16.29
CA PRO A 87 4.70 -4.25 -16.48
C PRO A 87 4.62 -4.95 -15.11
N VAL A 88 3.49 -4.78 -14.43
CA VAL A 88 3.25 -5.30 -13.08
C VAL A 88 1.90 -5.98 -12.97
N LYS A 89 1.79 -6.92 -12.04
CA LYS A 89 0.52 -7.58 -11.68
C LYS A 89 0.33 -7.59 -10.18
N ALA A 90 -0.91 -7.43 -9.73
CA ALA A 90 -1.30 -7.74 -8.36
C ALA A 90 -1.19 -9.26 -8.14
N ILE A 91 -0.62 -9.68 -7.01
CA ILE A 91 -0.46 -11.09 -6.63
C ILE A 91 -1.24 -11.47 -5.36
N ALA A 92 -1.57 -10.49 -4.54
CA ALA A 92 -2.43 -10.63 -3.36
C ALA A 92 -3.05 -9.29 -3.01
N VAL A 93 -4.11 -9.31 -2.20
CA VAL A 93 -4.78 -8.12 -1.69
C VAL A 93 -4.77 -8.11 -0.17
N ASP A 94 -4.37 -6.99 0.41
CA ASP A 94 -4.63 -6.63 1.81
C ASP A 94 -5.95 -5.85 1.85
N LYS A 95 -7.01 -6.49 2.32
CA LYS A 95 -8.32 -5.87 2.48
C LYS A 95 -8.41 -5.19 3.82
N SER A 96 -8.75 -3.91 3.83
CA SER A 96 -8.82 -3.11 5.04
C SER A 96 -10.13 -2.32 5.14
N ASN A 97 -10.46 -1.90 6.36
CA ASN A 97 -11.52 -0.93 6.58
C ASN A 97 -11.08 0.44 6.03
N PRO A 98 -11.73 0.98 5.00
CA PRO A 98 -11.32 2.22 4.38
C PRO A 98 -11.68 3.48 5.17
N ALA A 99 -12.25 3.36 6.38
CA ALA A 99 -12.69 4.49 7.19
C ALA A 99 -11.57 5.48 7.53
N GLY A 100 -10.33 4.99 7.60
CA GLY A 100 -9.14 5.82 7.84
C GLY A 100 -8.63 6.58 6.62
N THR A 101 -9.22 6.37 5.44
CA THR A 101 -9.03 7.25 4.27
C THR A 101 -10.19 8.23 4.27
N ALA A 102 -9.93 9.52 4.44
CA ALA A 102 -10.98 10.48 4.73
C ALA A 102 -10.69 11.88 4.17
N VAL A 103 -11.74 12.66 4.03
CA VAL A 103 -11.67 14.12 3.87
C VAL A 103 -11.80 14.74 5.25
N LEU A 104 -10.76 15.47 5.65
CA LEU A 104 -10.66 16.16 6.94
C LEU A 104 -10.90 17.66 6.77
N VAL A 105 -11.42 18.27 7.82
CA VAL A 105 -11.56 19.72 7.96
C VAL A 105 -11.01 20.16 9.33
N SER A 106 -10.67 21.43 9.47
CA SER A 106 -10.21 21.99 10.75
C SER A 106 -11.31 21.93 11.82
N PRO A 107 -10.96 21.85 13.10
CA PRO A 107 -11.91 22.03 14.19
C PRO A 107 -12.62 23.39 14.05
N GLY A 108 -13.92 23.41 14.23
CA GLY A 108 -14.72 24.64 14.06
C GLY A 108 -15.05 25.00 12.60
N SER A 109 -14.69 24.16 11.63
CA SER A 109 -15.12 24.31 10.23
C SER A 109 -16.67 24.36 10.14
N THR A 110 -17.16 25.23 9.26
CA THR A 110 -18.59 25.32 8.94
C THR A 110 -19.06 24.23 7.99
N LEU A 111 -18.13 23.51 7.35
CA LEU A 111 -18.44 22.40 6.45
C LEU A 111 -18.97 21.22 7.28
N LYS A 112 -20.11 20.64 6.87
CA LYS A 112 -20.79 19.56 7.61
C LYS A 112 -20.95 18.27 6.79
N SER A 113 -20.78 18.36 5.47
CA SER A 113 -20.97 17.23 4.55
C SER A 113 -20.12 17.37 3.29
N GLY A 114 -20.07 16.32 2.48
CA GLY A 114 -19.42 16.38 1.15
C GLY A 114 -20.05 17.43 0.21
N ALA A 115 -21.32 17.78 0.40
CA ALA A 115 -21.98 18.80 -0.40
C ALA A 115 -21.41 20.21 -0.19
N ASP A 116 -20.82 20.47 0.97
CA ASP A 116 -20.19 21.75 1.29
C ASP A 116 -18.80 21.93 0.64
N LEU A 117 -18.29 20.91 -0.04
CA LEU A 117 -17.00 20.95 -0.73
C LEU A 117 -17.04 21.78 -2.03
N LYS A 118 -18.21 22.10 -2.56
CA LYS A 118 -18.34 22.92 -3.77
C LYS A 118 -17.62 24.28 -3.62
N GLY A 119 -16.75 24.61 -4.56
CA GLY A 119 -15.96 25.84 -4.55
C GLY A 119 -14.79 25.86 -3.55
N LYS A 120 -14.59 24.79 -2.76
CA LYS A 120 -13.56 24.75 -1.72
C LYS A 120 -12.19 24.33 -2.24
N ARG A 121 -11.16 24.73 -1.52
CA ARG A 121 -9.76 24.32 -1.73
C ARG A 121 -9.53 23.01 -1.02
N ILE A 122 -9.21 21.95 -1.77
CA ILE A 122 -8.99 20.60 -1.24
C ILE A 122 -7.54 20.21 -1.45
N ALA A 123 -6.79 20.03 -0.37
CA ALA A 123 -5.43 19.48 -0.43
C ALA A 123 -5.46 17.96 -0.54
N THR A 124 -4.59 17.39 -1.38
CA THR A 124 -4.35 15.95 -1.46
C THR A 124 -3.12 15.65 -2.34
N GLY A 125 -2.57 14.43 -2.28
CA GLY A 125 -1.61 13.94 -3.26
C GLY A 125 -2.30 13.58 -4.59
N LYS A 126 -1.85 14.12 -5.72
CA LYS A 126 -2.43 13.78 -7.02
C LYS A 126 -2.32 12.26 -7.28
N GLY A 127 -3.44 11.63 -7.63
CA GLY A 127 -3.49 10.19 -7.89
C GLY A 127 -3.38 9.28 -6.66
N SER A 128 -3.34 9.86 -5.46
CA SER A 128 -3.31 9.10 -4.21
C SER A 128 -4.70 8.55 -3.84
N ILE A 129 -4.74 7.67 -2.85
CA ILE A 129 -6.01 7.20 -2.26
C ILE A 129 -6.82 8.35 -1.64
N GLY A 130 -6.15 9.40 -1.12
CA GLY A 130 -6.79 10.63 -0.66
C GLY A 130 -7.49 11.38 -1.80
N HIS A 131 -6.85 11.48 -2.97
CA HIS A 131 -7.51 12.05 -4.16
C HIS A 131 -8.74 11.23 -4.53
N PHE A 132 -8.65 9.90 -4.47
CA PHE A 132 -9.77 9.01 -4.79
C PHE A 132 -10.95 9.19 -3.83
N VAL A 133 -10.73 9.23 -2.51
CA VAL A 133 -11.84 9.45 -1.55
C VAL A 133 -12.50 10.81 -1.74
N ALA A 134 -11.73 11.86 -2.04
CA ALA A 134 -12.31 13.17 -2.32
C ALA A 134 -13.18 13.17 -3.58
N LEU A 135 -12.72 12.52 -4.66
CA LEU A 135 -13.51 12.37 -5.89
C LEU A 135 -14.79 11.58 -5.66
N LYS A 136 -14.74 10.50 -4.87
CA LYS A 136 -15.93 9.72 -4.50
C LYS A 136 -16.89 10.52 -3.62
N ALA A 137 -16.37 11.35 -2.72
CA ALA A 137 -17.20 12.25 -1.92
C ALA A 137 -17.91 13.31 -2.78
N LEU A 138 -17.22 13.86 -3.76
CA LEU A 138 -17.81 14.81 -4.72
C LEU A 138 -18.86 14.13 -5.60
N GLU A 139 -18.59 12.93 -6.12
CA GLU A 139 -19.57 12.14 -6.89
C GLU A 139 -20.85 11.90 -6.10
N GLN A 140 -20.71 11.46 -4.84
CA GLN A 140 -21.85 11.23 -3.95
C GLN A 140 -22.67 12.50 -3.70
N ALA A 141 -22.01 13.66 -3.67
CA ALA A 141 -22.63 14.97 -3.49
C ALA A 141 -23.15 15.59 -4.80
N GLY A 142 -22.96 14.93 -5.96
CA GLY A 142 -23.34 15.47 -7.27
C GLY A 142 -22.49 16.68 -7.71
N ILE A 143 -21.27 16.81 -7.20
CA ILE A 143 -20.36 17.92 -7.50
C ILE A 143 -19.31 17.44 -8.52
N SER A 144 -19.16 18.21 -9.61
CA SER A 144 -18.07 17.93 -10.57
C SER A 144 -16.71 18.21 -9.92
N PRO A 145 -15.68 17.38 -10.21
CA PRO A 145 -14.30 17.66 -9.79
C PRO A 145 -13.76 19.01 -10.26
N LYS A 146 -14.38 19.63 -11.26
CA LYS A 146 -14.04 20.97 -11.78
C LYS A 146 -14.62 22.11 -10.93
N GLU A 147 -15.55 21.81 -10.03
CA GLU A 147 -16.21 22.77 -9.14
C GLU A 147 -15.49 22.93 -7.80
N VAL A 148 -14.30 22.33 -7.63
CA VAL A 148 -13.44 22.50 -6.47
C VAL A 148 -12.05 22.98 -6.91
N GLN A 149 -11.28 23.53 -5.97
CA GLN A 149 -9.91 23.97 -6.22
C GLN A 149 -8.95 22.93 -5.65
N TRP A 150 -8.31 22.16 -6.52
CA TRP A 150 -7.33 21.17 -6.11
C TRP A 150 -5.99 21.81 -5.75
N VAL A 151 -5.46 21.46 -4.58
CA VAL A 151 -4.13 21.86 -4.11
C VAL A 151 -3.32 20.57 -3.90
N PHE A 152 -2.48 20.22 -4.87
CA PHE A 152 -1.71 19.00 -4.82
C PHE A 152 -0.45 19.15 -3.98
N LEU A 153 -0.46 18.53 -2.79
CA LEU A 153 0.60 18.60 -1.79
C LEU A 153 0.91 17.20 -1.24
N GLY A 154 2.14 17.03 -0.74
CA GLY A 154 2.49 15.90 0.11
C GLY A 154 1.74 15.97 1.46
N PRO A 155 1.61 14.84 2.19
CA PRO A 155 0.77 14.80 3.39
C PRO A 155 1.22 15.76 4.49
N VAL A 156 2.52 15.98 4.66
CA VAL A 156 3.05 16.90 5.67
C VAL A 156 2.67 18.35 5.37
N ASP A 157 2.87 18.77 4.11
CA ASP A 157 2.54 20.14 3.67
C ASP A 157 1.03 20.36 3.64
N ALA A 158 0.26 19.34 3.27
CA ALA A 158 -1.20 19.39 3.27
C ALA A 158 -1.76 19.55 4.70
N LYS A 159 -1.16 18.89 5.70
CA LYS A 159 -1.49 19.10 7.11
C LYS A 159 -1.27 20.57 7.50
N VAL A 160 -0.11 21.12 7.19
CA VAL A 160 0.21 22.52 7.49
C VAL A 160 -0.77 23.47 6.80
N ALA A 161 -1.09 23.21 5.52
CA ALA A 161 -2.03 24.02 4.75
C ALA A 161 -3.46 24.00 5.34
N LEU A 162 -3.91 22.86 5.89
CA LEU A 162 -5.20 22.77 6.58
C LEU A 162 -5.18 23.58 7.89
N LEU A 163 -4.13 23.41 8.70
CA LEU A 163 -4.03 24.05 10.02
C LEU A 163 -3.91 25.57 9.93
N ASN A 164 -3.27 26.11 8.90
CA ASN A 164 -3.13 27.56 8.69
C ASN A 164 -4.25 28.18 7.84
N GLY A 165 -5.25 27.39 7.40
CA GLY A 165 -6.38 27.86 6.62
C GLY A 165 -6.07 28.15 5.14
N SER A 166 -4.91 27.74 4.63
CA SER A 166 -4.58 27.85 3.19
C SER A 166 -5.44 26.93 2.32
N VAL A 167 -5.97 25.85 2.89
CA VAL A 167 -6.99 24.99 2.29
C VAL A 167 -8.16 24.79 3.24
N ASP A 168 -9.31 24.45 2.68
CA ASP A 168 -10.55 24.28 3.42
C ASP A 168 -10.78 22.83 3.88
N ALA A 169 -10.18 21.89 3.14
CA ALA A 169 -10.24 20.46 3.43
C ALA A 169 -8.94 19.76 3.00
N TRP A 170 -8.67 18.62 3.65
CA TRP A 170 -7.54 17.76 3.31
C TRP A 170 -8.00 16.32 3.17
N ALA A 171 -7.85 15.74 1.99
CA ALA A 171 -8.14 14.35 1.73
C ALA A 171 -6.86 13.51 1.92
N THR A 172 -6.88 12.58 2.89
CA THR A 172 -5.71 11.86 3.36
C THR A 172 -6.05 10.44 3.82
N TRP A 173 -5.09 9.79 4.47
CA TRP A 173 -5.16 8.40 4.92
C TRP A 173 -4.40 8.19 6.23
N GLU A 174 -4.43 6.98 6.77
CA GLU A 174 -3.68 6.63 8.00
C GLU A 174 -2.14 6.73 7.80
N PRO A 175 -1.37 7.15 8.79
CA PRO A 175 -1.75 7.46 10.17
C PRO A 175 -2.25 8.91 10.37
N TYR A 176 -2.30 9.73 9.34
CA TYR A 176 -2.62 11.15 9.44
C TYR A 176 -4.06 11.38 9.90
N THR A 177 -5.02 10.59 9.42
CA THR A 177 -6.43 10.71 9.84
C THR A 177 -6.56 10.48 11.34
N THR A 178 -6.03 9.38 11.85
CA THR A 178 -6.04 9.09 13.30
C THR A 178 -5.28 10.16 14.09
N GLN A 179 -4.14 10.65 13.59
CA GLN A 179 -3.41 11.74 14.24
C GLN A 179 -4.30 12.96 14.40
N MET A 180 -4.82 13.50 13.31
CA MET A 180 -5.61 14.74 13.32
C MET A 180 -6.82 14.66 14.26
N VAL A 181 -7.50 13.52 14.27
CA VAL A 181 -8.68 13.31 15.13
C VAL A 181 -8.26 13.19 16.60
N LYS A 182 -7.22 12.40 16.91
CA LYS A 182 -6.81 12.18 18.31
C LYS A 182 -6.15 13.40 18.96
N THR A 183 -5.48 14.23 18.15
CA THR A 183 -4.89 15.50 18.65
C THR A 183 -5.88 16.67 18.63
N ASN A 184 -7.13 16.44 18.21
CA ASN A 184 -8.15 17.48 18.02
C ASN A 184 -7.70 18.61 17.06
N GLU A 185 -6.80 18.28 16.11
CA GLU A 185 -6.35 19.21 15.06
C GLU A 185 -7.24 19.15 13.81
N GLY A 186 -8.11 18.14 13.70
CA GLY A 186 -9.04 17.98 12.61
C GLY A 186 -10.20 17.06 12.95
N GLN A 187 -11.22 17.10 12.11
CA GLN A 187 -12.38 16.21 12.17
C GLN A 187 -12.68 15.62 10.80
N ILE A 188 -13.24 14.41 10.79
CA ILE A 188 -13.65 13.74 9.56
C ILE A 188 -14.92 14.41 9.04
N LEU A 189 -14.86 14.94 7.82
CA LEU A 189 -16.02 15.44 7.09
C LEU A 189 -16.68 14.30 6.29
N VAL A 190 -15.86 13.53 5.56
CA VAL A 190 -16.33 12.36 4.79
C VAL A 190 -15.32 11.22 5.00
N SER A 191 -15.84 10.07 5.40
CA SER A 191 -15.05 8.83 5.53
C SER A 191 -15.09 8.03 4.23
N GLY A 192 -14.03 7.26 3.97
CA GLY A 192 -13.99 6.30 2.86
C GLY A 192 -14.89 5.08 3.03
N LYS A 193 -15.46 4.88 4.23
CA LYS A 193 -16.37 3.76 4.48
C LYS A 193 -17.60 3.86 3.57
N GLY A 194 -17.84 2.80 2.80
CA GLY A 194 -18.90 2.76 1.79
C GLY A 194 -18.59 3.49 0.47
N LEU A 195 -17.47 4.21 0.39
CA LEU A 195 -17.01 4.87 -0.82
C LEU A 195 -15.85 4.14 -1.50
N LEU A 196 -14.97 3.51 -0.73
CA LEU A 196 -13.77 2.85 -1.20
C LEU A 196 -13.82 1.35 -0.91
N PRO A 197 -13.20 0.50 -1.75
CA PRO A 197 -13.16 -0.94 -1.53
C PRO A 197 -12.19 -1.37 -0.41
N GLY A 198 -11.25 -0.50 0.00
CA GLY A 198 -10.25 -0.80 1.01
C GLY A 198 -9.15 -1.76 0.55
N ASN A 199 -8.85 -1.80 -0.75
CA ASN A 199 -7.86 -2.70 -1.32
C ASN A 199 -6.46 -2.06 -1.34
N THR A 200 -5.48 -2.81 -0.86
CA THR A 200 -4.06 -2.56 -1.07
C THR A 200 -3.45 -3.84 -1.65
N PHE A 201 -2.61 -3.73 -2.66
CA PHE A 201 -2.08 -4.89 -3.36
C PHE A 201 -0.60 -5.10 -3.06
N LEU A 202 -0.19 -6.35 -2.94
CA LEU A 202 1.19 -6.73 -3.24
C LEU A 202 1.25 -6.88 -4.75
N ALA A 203 1.98 -5.99 -5.42
CA ALA A 203 2.19 -6.02 -6.86
C ALA A 203 3.62 -6.47 -7.15
N ALA A 204 3.79 -7.30 -8.19
CA ALA A 204 5.10 -7.78 -8.63
C ALA A 204 5.29 -7.50 -10.13
N THR A 205 6.53 -7.29 -10.54
CA THR A 205 6.88 -7.06 -11.95
C THR A 205 6.75 -8.34 -12.77
N ASP A 206 6.40 -8.21 -14.03
CA ASP A 206 6.33 -9.34 -14.96
C ASP A 206 7.67 -10.10 -15.02
N SER A 207 8.80 -9.40 -14.93
CA SER A 207 10.13 -10.01 -14.87
C SER A 207 10.28 -10.94 -13.65
N ALA A 208 9.87 -10.49 -12.45
CA ALA A 208 9.92 -11.32 -11.26
C ALA A 208 8.93 -12.50 -11.32
N LEU A 209 7.76 -12.29 -11.91
CA LEU A 209 6.73 -13.33 -12.07
C LEU A 209 7.09 -14.40 -13.10
N ASN A 210 7.91 -14.06 -14.09
CA ASN A 210 8.41 -14.99 -15.11
C ASN A 210 9.61 -15.82 -14.63
N ASP A 211 10.35 -15.34 -13.62
CA ASP A 211 11.42 -16.11 -12.96
C ASP A 211 10.81 -17.08 -11.92
N PRO A 212 10.94 -18.41 -12.12
CA PRO A 212 10.35 -19.39 -11.21
C PRO A 212 10.92 -19.33 -9.79
N HIS A 213 12.19 -18.95 -9.63
CA HIS A 213 12.83 -18.83 -8.32
C HIS A 213 12.33 -17.59 -7.58
N LYS A 214 12.24 -16.44 -8.26
CA LYS A 214 11.63 -15.22 -7.67
C LYS A 214 10.16 -15.41 -7.33
N ARG A 215 9.42 -16.09 -8.20
CA ARG A 215 8.00 -16.38 -7.92
C ARG A 215 7.82 -17.27 -6.69
N ALA A 216 8.65 -18.30 -6.52
CA ALA A 216 8.63 -19.14 -5.33
C ALA A 216 9.01 -18.34 -4.07
N ALA A 217 10.01 -17.47 -4.15
CA ALA A 217 10.40 -16.59 -3.06
C ALA A 217 9.30 -15.57 -2.71
N LEU A 218 8.60 -15.02 -3.71
CA LEU A 218 7.45 -14.13 -3.50
C LEU A 218 6.28 -14.85 -2.83
N GLN A 219 6.07 -16.14 -3.14
CA GLN A 219 5.04 -16.96 -2.47
C GLN A 219 5.39 -17.15 -0.98
N ASP A 220 6.63 -17.50 -0.64
CA ASP A 220 7.06 -17.60 0.77
C ASP A 220 7.00 -16.25 1.48
N TYR A 221 7.44 -15.17 0.82
CA TYR A 221 7.35 -13.81 1.33
C TYR A 221 5.90 -13.43 1.70
N LEU A 222 4.94 -13.69 0.81
CA LEU A 222 3.53 -13.41 1.04
C LEU A 222 2.94 -14.21 2.21
N GLN A 223 3.33 -15.48 2.36
CA GLN A 223 2.91 -16.31 3.48
C GLN A 223 3.41 -15.76 4.83
N ARG A 224 4.68 -15.35 4.87
CA ARG A 224 5.29 -14.71 6.06
C ARG A 224 4.63 -13.39 6.38
N LEU A 225 4.35 -12.59 5.36
CA LEU A 225 3.69 -11.29 5.50
C LEU A 225 2.29 -11.44 6.08
N ALA A 226 1.49 -12.40 5.59
CA ALA A 226 0.18 -12.68 6.14
C ALA A 226 0.24 -13.19 7.58
N GLY A 227 1.27 -13.98 7.92
CA GLY A 227 1.53 -14.42 9.29
C GLY A 227 1.92 -13.26 10.22
N ALA A 228 2.80 -12.38 9.74
CA ALA A 228 3.25 -11.21 10.48
C ALA A 228 2.12 -10.20 10.75
N GLU A 229 1.22 -10.02 9.80
CA GLU A 229 0.04 -9.18 9.99
C GLU A 229 -0.89 -9.74 11.06
N ARG A 230 -1.20 -11.03 11.03
CA ARG A 230 -1.99 -11.69 12.09
C ARG A 230 -1.32 -11.55 13.46
N TRP A 231 0.00 -11.75 13.51
CA TRP A 231 0.75 -11.53 14.74
C TRP A 231 0.62 -10.09 15.24
N ALA A 232 0.73 -9.10 14.36
CA ALA A 232 0.62 -7.69 14.72
C ALA A 232 -0.76 -7.35 15.31
N TYR A 233 -1.85 -7.90 14.75
CA TYR A 233 -3.19 -7.75 15.33
C TYR A 233 -3.36 -8.48 16.68
N ALA A 234 -2.75 -9.63 16.86
CA ALA A 234 -2.74 -10.34 18.14
C ALA A 234 -1.87 -9.64 19.21
N ASN A 235 -0.94 -8.76 18.79
CA ASN A 235 0.03 -8.09 19.66
C ASN A 235 0.02 -6.57 19.50
N LEU A 236 -1.17 -5.97 19.41
CA LEU A 236 -1.38 -4.55 19.07
C LEU A 236 -0.57 -3.58 19.94
N ASP A 237 -0.43 -3.84 21.24
CA ASP A 237 0.29 -2.94 22.15
C ASP A 237 1.81 -2.97 21.87
N SER A 238 2.38 -4.16 21.68
CA SER A 238 3.79 -4.32 21.34
C SER A 238 4.08 -3.76 19.94
N TYR A 239 3.27 -4.14 18.96
CA TYR A 239 3.42 -3.67 17.59
C TYR A 239 3.22 -2.16 17.48
N GLY A 240 2.25 -1.58 18.20
CA GLY A 240 2.00 -0.14 18.22
C GLY A 240 3.21 0.67 18.71
N LYS A 241 3.98 0.16 19.67
CA LYS A 241 5.25 0.79 20.10
C LYS A 241 6.28 0.77 18.99
N THR A 242 6.56 -0.41 18.44
CA THR A 242 7.53 -0.56 17.33
C THR A 242 7.12 0.28 16.12
N LEU A 243 5.86 0.24 15.73
CA LEU A 243 5.35 1.03 14.61
C LEU A 243 5.50 2.53 14.88
N GLY A 244 5.17 2.98 16.10
CA GLY A 244 5.29 4.39 16.50
C GLY A 244 6.72 4.92 16.36
N GLU A 245 7.72 4.14 16.79
CA GLU A 245 9.13 4.47 16.63
C GLU A 245 9.53 4.58 15.16
N ILE A 246 9.09 3.64 14.31
CA ILE A 246 9.40 3.61 12.88
C ILE A 246 8.80 4.81 12.16
N ILE A 247 7.49 5.06 12.33
CA ILE A 247 6.79 6.14 11.62
C ILE A 247 6.95 7.51 12.29
N ARG A 248 7.55 7.56 13.47
CA ARG A 248 7.74 8.77 14.32
C ARG A 248 6.41 9.40 14.74
N PHE A 249 5.50 8.55 15.20
CA PHE A 249 4.23 8.94 15.80
C PHE A 249 4.15 8.41 17.25
N PRO A 250 3.37 9.03 18.12
CA PRO A 250 3.07 8.45 19.43
C PRO A 250 2.54 7.03 19.30
N ALA A 251 3.01 6.13 20.17
CA ALA A 251 2.64 4.70 20.10
C ALA A 251 1.12 4.47 20.13
N GLU A 252 0.39 5.30 20.87
CA GLU A 252 -1.07 5.25 20.94
C GLU A 252 -1.75 5.58 19.59
N ILE A 253 -1.18 6.51 18.81
CA ILE A 253 -1.67 6.86 17.47
C ILE A 253 -1.35 5.73 16.50
N ALA A 254 -0.11 5.22 16.53
CA ALA A 254 0.32 4.11 15.70
C ALA A 254 -0.51 2.85 15.96
N ARG A 255 -0.76 2.53 17.24
CA ARG A 255 -1.64 1.43 17.64
C ARG A 255 -3.08 1.62 17.15
N ALA A 256 -3.65 2.80 17.37
CA ALA A 256 -5.04 3.06 17.03
C ALA A 256 -5.28 3.01 15.51
N GLN A 257 -4.41 3.65 14.71
CA GLN A 257 -4.55 3.61 13.25
C GLN A 257 -4.45 2.18 12.71
N PHE A 258 -3.54 1.36 13.25
CA PHE A 258 -3.40 -0.02 12.82
C PHE A 258 -4.61 -0.87 13.22
N ALA A 259 -5.09 -0.73 14.47
CA ALA A 259 -6.29 -1.41 14.94
C ALA A 259 -7.55 -1.03 14.12
N ASN A 260 -7.67 0.24 13.69
CA ASN A 260 -8.80 0.73 12.91
C ASN A 260 -8.83 0.17 11.49
N ARG A 261 -7.66 -0.12 10.92
CA ARG A 261 -7.55 -0.66 9.55
C ARG A 261 -8.21 -2.04 9.43
N GLN A 262 -8.10 -2.90 10.42
CA GLN A 262 -8.64 -4.26 10.39
C GLN A 262 -8.26 -5.00 9.09
N SER A 263 -7.00 -4.83 8.68
CA SER A 263 -6.53 -5.36 7.41
C SER A 263 -6.28 -6.84 7.45
N GLN A 264 -6.41 -7.51 6.30
CA GLN A 264 -6.16 -8.92 6.15
C GLN A 264 -5.71 -9.27 4.73
N TRP A 265 -4.55 -9.91 4.62
CA TRP A 265 -4.10 -10.48 3.36
C TRP A 265 -5.02 -11.59 2.89
N GLN A 266 -5.42 -11.52 1.63
CA GLN A 266 -6.34 -12.44 0.99
C GLN A 266 -5.87 -12.79 -0.43
N PRO A 267 -6.24 -13.99 -0.94
CA PRO A 267 -6.05 -14.30 -2.35
C PRO A 267 -6.93 -13.40 -3.22
N LEU A 268 -6.53 -13.24 -4.48
CA LEU A 268 -7.27 -12.42 -5.45
C LEU A 268 -8.58 -13.09 -5.88
N ALA A 269 -9.70 -12.65 -5.34
CA ALA A 269 -11.04 -13.10 -5.72
C ALA A 269 -11.61 -12.33 -6.92
N GLU A 270 -12.63 -12.88 -7.58
CA GLU A 270 -13.35 -12.18 -8.67
C GLU A 270 -13.93 -10.85 -8.23
N GLU A 271 -14.43 -10.77 -6.99
CA GLU A 271 -14.94 -9.53 -6.42
C GLU A 271 -13.87 -8.42 -6.38
N THR A 272 -12.63 -8.77 -5.99
CA THR A 272 -11.51 -7.81 -5.95
C THR A 272 -11.19 -7.27 -7.34
N VAL A 273 -11.23 -8.14 -8.37
CA VAL A 273 -11.04 -7.72 -9.77
C VAL A 273 -12.17 -6.81 -10.23
N ALA A 274 -13.42 -7.15 -9.90
CA ALA A 274 -14.58 -6.33 -10.24
C ALA A 274 -14.53 -4.95 -9.55
N GLN A 275 -14.13 -4.89 -8.29
CA GLN A 275 -13.92 -3.63 -7.57
C GLN A 275 -12.84 -2.77 -8.24
N GLN A 276 -11.72 -3.38 -8.63
CA GLN A 276 -10.64 -2.68 -9.33
C GLN A 276 -11.08 -2.18 -10.70
N GLN A 277 -11.89 -2.95 -11.44
CA GLN A 277 -12.46 -2.51 -12.71
C GLN A 277 -13.39 -1.31 -12.51
N THR A 278 -14.25 -1.35 -11.48
CA THR A 278 -15.13 -0.22 -11.14
C THR A 278 -14.32 1.05 -10.86
N THR A 279 -13.20 0.93 -10.15
CA THR A 279 -12.29 2.07 -9.89
C THR A 279 -11.64 2.57 -11.18
N ALA A 280 -11.22 1.67 -12.09
CA ALA A 280 -10.65 2.04 -13.39
C ALA A 280 -11.66 2.78 -14.27
N ASP A 281 -12.89 2.28 -14.35
CA ASP A 281 -13.98 2.90 -15.13
C ASP A 281 -14.35 4.28 -14.55
N PHE A 282 -14.37 4.42 -13.23
CA PHE A 282 -14.54 5.71 -12.55
C PHE A 282 -13.43 6.70 -12.92
N TYR A 283 -12.18 6.25 -12.97
CA TYR A 283 -11.05 7.12 -13.34
C TYR A 283 -11.11 7.55 -14.80
N LEU A 284 -11.53 6.66 -15.70
CA LEU A 284 -11.73 7.00 -17.09
C LEU A 284 -12.86 8.05 -17.24
N ALA A 285 -14.00 7.83 -16.58
CA ALA A 285 -15.14 8.74 -16.62
C ALA A 285 -14.80 10.15 -16.09
N ASN A 286 -13.90 10.24 -15.12
CA ASN A 286 -13.43 11.51 -14.54
C ASN A 286 -12.18 12.10 -15.23
N GLY A 287 -11.72 11.49 -16.35
CA GLY A 287 -10.58 11.98 -17.12
C GLY A 287 -9.22 11.87 -16.42
N LEU A 288 -9.12 11.01 -15.39
CA LEU A 288 -7.90 10.76 -14.63
C LEU A 288 -6.95 9.81 -15.36
N ILE A 289 -7.50 8.88 -16.12
CA ILE A 289 -6.79 8.06 -17.10
C ILE A 289 -7.38 8.32 -18.49
N ARG A 290 -6.58 8.15 -19.54
CA ARG A 290 -6.96 8.54 -20.90
C ARG A 290 -7.53 7.39 -21.73
N THR A 291 -7.23 6.16 -21.35
CA THR A 291 -7.62 4.96 -22.07
C THR A 291 -8.31 4.00 -21.13
N ARG A 292 -9.27 3.26 -21.67
CA ARG A 292 -9.94 2.20 -20.92
C ARG A 292 -8.92 1.12 -20.55
N LEU A 293 -8.90 0.75 -19.29
CA LEU A 293 -8.05 -0.30 -18.76
C LEU A 293 -8.90 -1.54 -18.48
N ASP A 294 -8.54 -2.68 -19.12
CA ASP A 294 -9.00 -4.00 -18.68
C ASP A 294 -8.06 -4.48 -17.56
N VAL A 295 -8.58 -4.56 -16.35
CA VAL A 295 -7.75 -4.90 -15.18
C VAL A 295 -7.57 -6.42 -15.04
N LYS A 296 -8.41 -7.26 -15.63
CA LYS A 296 -8.38 -8.71 -15.42
C LYS A 296 -7.01 -9.35 -15.72
N PRO A 297 -6.30 -9.01 -16.82
CA PRO A 297 -4.96 -9.55 -17.10
C PRO A 297 -3.88 -9.08 -16.13
N THR A 298 -4.14 -8.03 -15.36
CA THR A 298 -3.18 -7.45 -14.40
C THR A 298 -3.23 -8.12 -13.02
N PHE A 299 -3.93 -9.23 -12.89
CA PHE A 299 -4.06 -10.04 -11.68
C PHE A 299 -3.44 -11.42 -11.90
N ASP A 300 -2.41 -11.75 -11.12
CA ASP A 300 -1.80 -13.08 -11.14
C ASP A 300 -2.32 -13.90 -9.94
N ARG A 301 -3.24 -14.82 -10.23
CA ARG A 301 -3.93 -15.63 -9.21
C ARG A 301 -3.21 -16.91 -8.83
N ARG A 302 -1.97 -17.09 -9.25
CA ARG A 302 -1.18 -18.29 -8.91
C ARG A 302 -0.71 -18.31 -7.46
N PHE A 303 -0.84 -17.19 -6.76
CA PHE A 303 -0.40 -17.03 -5.37
C PHE A 303 -1.51 -17.40 -4.39
N SER A 304 -1.12 -18.08 -3.32
CA SER A 304 -2.00 -18.45 -2.21
C SER A 304 -1.65 -17.67 -0.95
N VAL A 305 -2.68 -17.29 -0.22
CA VAL A 305 -2.55 -16.70 1.12
C VAL A 305 -3.08 -17.73 2.11
N PRO A 306 -2.34 -18.07 3.19
CA PRO A 306 -2.84 -18.98 4.20
C PRO A 306 -4.14 -18.43 4.80
N ALA A 307 -5.17 -19.27 4.85
CA ALA A 307 -6.39 -18.95 5.58
C ALA A 307 -6.04 -18.57 7.03
N ALA A 308 -6.75 -17.59 7.59
CA ALA A 308 -6.69 -17.40 9.03
C ALA A 308 -7.10 -18.73 9.69
N GLU A 309 -6.23 -19.30 10.53
CA GLU A 309 -6.65 -20.43 11.37
C GLU A 309 -7.81 -19.91 12.23
N VAL A 310 -8.99 -20.47 12.02
CA VAL A 310 -10.11 -20.27 12.93
C VAL A 310 -9.71 -21.02 14.20
N THR A 311 -9.13 -20.31 15.16
CA THR A 311 -8.93 -20.86 16.50
C THR A 311 -10.33 -21.12 17.06
N PRO A 312 -10.63 -22.39 17.46
CA PRO A 312 -11.95 -22.77 17.96
C PRO A 312 -12.32 -22.04 19.25
#